data_e24dca6cf6fb3e439d137133b5132614
#
_entry.id   e24dca6cf6fb3e439d137133b5132614
#
_cell.length_a   1.000
_cell.length_b   1.000
_cell.length_c   1.000
_cell.angle_alpha   90.00
_cell.angle_beta   90.00
_cell.angle_gamma   90.00
#
_symmetry.space_group_name_H-M   'P 1'
#
loop_
_entity.id
_entity.type
_entity.pdbx_description
1 polymer ?
#
loop_
_entity_poly.entity_id
_entity_poly.type
_entity_poly.pdbx_seq_one_letter_code
_entity_poly.pdbx_strand_id
1 'polypeptide(L)'
;LREMVAETASALREAGVSTGDRVAAYTPNIIEAVVAMLATLGLGAVWSSCGTELGVSAVVDRLGQIGPRILFTVDGYLYKGRTYNLLERIDEIIRSVRTIEKVVITPYMGMEEKRSDWMFFDDFKAGKTSSYSQTPFNHPGFIMFSSGTTGKPKCMVQSAGGVLINHLKEHILHIDLKPNDVITFITS
;
A
#
# COMPACT_ATOMS: atom_id res chain seq x y z
N LEU A 1 0.63 7.39 14.81
CA LEU A 1 0.15 7.29 13.43
C LEU A 1 0.37 8.57 12.65
N ARG A 2 -0.18 9.75 13.07
CA ARG A 2 -0.06 11.03 12.33
C ARG A 2 1.39 11.40 12.03
N GLU A 3 2.28 11.22 12.98
CA GLU A 3 3.71 11.51 12.84
C GLU A 3 4.36 10.61 11.79
N MET A 4 4.17 9.31 11.90
CA MET A 4 4.66 8.33 10.91
C MET A 4 4.15 8.65 9.50
N VAL A 5 2.87 8.99 9.36
CA VAL A 5 2.29 9.37 8.07
C VAL A 5 2.95 10.63 7.50
N ALA A 6 3.21 11.65 8.33
CA ALA A 6 3.85 12.88 7.89
C ALA A 6 5.30 12.65 7.45
N GLU A 7 6.06 11.84 8.19
CA GLU A 7 7.44 11.46 7.85
C GLU A 7 7.51 10.64 6.57
N THR A 8 6.62 9.64 6.43
CA THR A 8 6.54 8.80 5.23
C THR A 8 6.07 9.60 4.00
N ALA A 9 5.12 10.54 4.17
CA ALA A 9 4.70 11.42 3.08
C ALA A 9 5.85 12.33 2.60
N SER A 10 6.67 12.84 3.52
CA SER A 10 7.88 13.59 3.15
C SER A 10 8.87 12.72 2.39
N ALA A 11 9.14 11.50 2.87
CA ALA A 11 10.04 10.56 2.20
C ALA A 11 9.55 10.17 0.80
N LEU A 12 8.24 9.93 0.64
CA LEU A 12 7.64 9.69 -0.68
C LEU A 12 7.84 10.88 -1.62
N ARG A 13 7.65 12.11 -1.13
CA ARG A 13 7.87 13.33 -1.93
C ARG A 13 9.34 13.49 -2.31
N GLU A 14 10.28 13.25 -1.41
CA GLU A 14 11.72 13.27 -1.69
C GLU A 14 12.12 12.17 -2.67
N ALA A 15 11.43 11.03 -2.65
CA ALA A 15 11.57 9.98 -3.65
C ALA A 15 10.91 10.31 -5.00
N GLY A 16 10.37 11.52 -5.16
CA GLY A 16 9.78 12.01 -6.41
C GLY A 16 8.34 11.60 -6.65
N VAL A 17 7.63 11.08 -5.64
CA VAL A 17 6.19 10.78 -5.76
C VAL A 17 5.39 12.06 -5.79
N SER A 18 4.51 12.17 -6.76
CA SER A 18 3.64 13.31 -7.00
C SER A 18 2.18 12.89 -7.17
N THR A 19 1.29 13.87 -7.27
CA THR A 19 -0.15 13.66 -7.50
C THR A 19 -0.37 12.81 -8.75
N GLY A 20 -1.15 11.73 -8.60
CA GLY A 20 -1.48 10.79 -9.67
C GLY A 20 -0.46 9.65 -9.86
N ASP A 21 0.71 9.69 -9.25
CA ASP A 21 1.63 8.55 -9.22
C ASP A 21 1.00 7.36 -8.47
N ARG A 22 1.40 6.14 -8.83
CA ARG A 22 0.93 4.92 -8.14
C ARG A 22 2.01 4.44 -7.19
N VAL A 23 1.57 4.16 -5.98
CA VAL A 23 2.37 3.52 -4.93
C VAL A 23 1.67 2.21 -4.57
N ALA A 24 2.42 1.14 -4.49
CA ALA A 24 1.86 -0.18 -4.23
C ALA A 24 2.42 -0.81 -2.96
N ALA A 25 1.67 -1.78 -2.41
CA ALA A 25 2.16 -2.66 -1.37
C ALA A 25 1.95 -4.14 -1.71
N TYR A 26 2.87 -4.96 -1.22
CA TYR A 26 2.77 -6.42 -1.17
C TYR A 26 3.07 -6.83 0.28
N THR A 27 2.06 -6.72 1.14
CA THR A 27 2.20 -6.80 2.60
C THR A 27 1.02 -7.53 3.24
N PRO A 28 1.19 -8.11 4.44
CA PRO A 28 0.06 -8.46 5.29
C PRO A 28 -0.58 -7.20 5.89
N ASN A 29 -1.61 -7.37 6.72
CA ASN A 29 -2.27 -6.28 7.44
C ASN A 29 -1.39 -5.81 8.61
N ILE A 30 -0.52 -4.84 8.35
CA ILE A 30 0.41 -4.23 9.31
C ILE A 30 0.24 -2.71 9.35
N ILE A 31 0.76 -2.08 10.42
CA ILE A 31 0.64 -0.64 10.63
C ILE A 31 1.36 0.13 9.52
N GLU A 32 2.52 -0.35 9.06
CA GLU A 32 3.32 0.28 8.01
C GLU A 32 2.56 0.37 6.68
N ALA A 33 1.73 -0.64 6.37
CA ALA A 33 0.87 -0.59 5.18
C ALA A 33 -0.19 0.52 5.29
N VAL A 34 -0.78 0.71 6.48
CA VAL A 34 -1.73 1.80 6.74
C VAL A 34 -1.04 3.16 6.67
N VAL A 35 0.15 3.28 7.24
CA VAL A 35 0.96 4.51 7.17
C VAL A 35 1.30 4.86 5.72
N ALA A 36 1.80 3.89 4.95
CA ALA A 36 2.16 4.08 3.54
C ALA A 36 0.94 4.48 2.69
N MET A 37 -0.21 3.84 2.93
CA MET A 37 -1.48 4.18 2.27
C MET A 37 -1.89 5.63 2.55
N LEU A 38 -1.94 6.03 3.82
CA LEU A 38 -2.36 7.37 4.21
C LEU A 38 -1.37 8.44 3.72
N ALA A 39 -0.07 8.16 3.76
CA ALA A 39 0.97 9.03 3.22
C ALA A 39 0.82 9.21 1.70
N THR A 40 0.57 8.13 0.97
CA THR A 40 0.32 8.14 -0.48
C THR A 40 -0.89 9.01 -0.83
N LEU A 41 -2.03 8.77 -0.17
CA LEU A 41 -3.25 9.55 -0.38
C LEU A 41 -3.06 11.03 -0.01
N GLY A 42 -2.30 11.30 1.04
CA GLY A 42 -1.97 12.66 1.47
C GLY A 42 -1.19 13.47 0.42
N LEU A 43 -0.49 12.82 -0.51
CA LEU A 43 0.19 13.45 -1.64
C LEU A 43 -0.69 13.53 -2.90
N GLY A 44 -1.93 13.06 -2.86
CA GLY A 44 -2.76 12.90 -4.05
C GLY A 44 -2.25 11.81 -4.99
N ALA A 45 -1.39 10.93 -4.52
CA ALA A 45 -0.98 9.74 -5.24
C ALA A 45 -2.01 8.62 -5.05
N VAL A 46 -1.93 7.57 -5.84
CA VAL A 46 -2.91 6.50 -5.92
C VAL A 46 -2.36 5.24 -5.26
N TRP A 47 -3.09 4.70 -4.31
CA TRP A 47 -2.73 3.50 -3.57
C TRP A 47 -3.29 2.22 -4.21
N SER A 48 -2.49 1.16 -4.17
CA SER A 48 -2.93 -0.20 -4.47
C SER A 48 -2.18 -1.21 -3.60
N SER A 49 -2.81 -2.29 -3.19
CA SER A 49 -2.16 -3.33 -2.38
C SER A 49 -2.55 -4.73 -2.80
N CYS A 50 -1.61 -5.65 -2.58
CA CYS A 50 -1.77 -7.09 -2.73
C CYS A 50 -1.40 -7.78 -1.41
N GLY A 51 -2.18 -8.77 -1.01
CA GLY A 51 -1.86 -9.62 0.14
C GLY A 51 -0.74 -10.61 -0.17
N THR A 52 0.02 -10.98 0.84
CA THR A 52 1.20 -11.86 0.73
C THR A 52 0.87 -13.30 0.34
N GLU A 53 -0.39 -13.69 0.45
CA GLU A 53 -0.89 -15.00 -0.01
C GLU A 53 -0.90 -15.14 -1.54
N LEU A 54 -0.88 -14.02 -2.27
CA LEU A 54 -0.83 -14.05 -3.74
C LEU A 54 0.54 -14.49 -4.24
N GLY A 55 0.55 -15.37 -5.23
CA GLY A 55 1.77 -15.76 -5.92
C GLY A 55 2.30 -14.65 -6.85
N VAL A 56 3.56 -14.76 -7.28
CA VAL A 56 4.25 -13.76 -8.11
C VAL A 56 3.44 -13.39 -9.36
N SER A 57 2.97 -14.38 -10.13
CA SER A 57 2.20 -14.10 -11.36
C SER A 57 0.94 -13.26 -11.08
N ALA A 58 0.25 -13.56 -9.99
CA ALA A 58 -0.97 -12.84 -9.60
C ALA A 58 -0.66 -11.39 -9.17
N VAL A 59 0.49 -11.15 -8.54
CA VAL A 59 0.96 -9.79 -8.19
C VAL A 59 1.40 -9.04 -9.44
N VAL A 60 2.19 -9.67 -10.30
CA VAL A 60 2.65 -9.09 -11.56
C VAL A 60 1.49 -8.73 -12.49
N ASP A 61 0.47 -9.60 -12.58
CA ASP A 61 -0.74 -9.33 -13.37
C ASP A 61 -1.52 -8.10 -12.87
N ARG A 62 -1.40 -7.76 -11.59
CA ARG A 62 -2.02 -6.56 -10.99
C ARG A 62 -1.12 -5.34 -11.12
N LEU A 63 0.05 -5.40 -10.52
CA LEU A 63 0.96 -4.25 -10.43
C LEU A 63 1.50 -3.85 -11.81
N GLY A 64 1.70 -4.81 -12.72
CA GLY A 64 2.10 -4.53 -14.09
C GLY A 64 1.08 -3.70 -14.88
N GLN A 65 -0.22 -3.78 -14.54
CA GLN A 65 -1.24 -2.97 -15.20
C GLN A 65 -1.21 -1.51 -14.76
N ILE A 66 -0.82 -1.25 -13.51
CA ILE A 66 -0.88 0.09 -12.90
C ILE A 66 0.46 0.80 -12.89
N GLY A 67 1.57 0.07 -13.04
CA GLY A 67 2.91 0.62 -13.10
C GLY A 67 3.30 1.45 -11.88
N PRO A 68 3.36 0.89 -10.67
CA PRO A 68 3.72 1.63 -9.47
C PRO A 68 5.20 2.03 -9.50
N ARG A 69 5.52 3.19 -8.91
CA ARG A 69 6.90 3.68 -8.77
C ARG A 69 7.58 3.16 -7.50
N ILE A 70 6.81 3.02 -6.42
CA ILE A 70 7.32 2.54 -5.13
C ILE A 70 6.54 1.30 -4.72
N LEU A 71 7.26 0.31 -4.20
CA LEU A 71 6.71 -0.91 -3.63
C LEU A 71 7.05 -0.99 -2.14
N PHE A 72 6.04 -0.97 -1.28
CA PHE A 72 6.17 -1.36 0.13
C PHE A 72 5.98 -2.86 0.27
N THR A 73 6.83 -3.51 1.06
CA THR A 73 6.79 -4.96 1.22
C THR A 73 7.32 -5.43 2.58
N VAL A 74 7.31 -6.73 2.81
CA VAL A 74 7.86 -7.39 4.00
C VAL A 74 8.82 -8.51 3.61
N ASP A 75 9.73 -8.88 4.50
CA ASP A 75 10.68 -9.97 4.32
C ASP A 75 10.02 -11.35 4.27
N GLY A 76 8.87 -11.50 4.91
CA GLY A 76 8.13 -12.76 4.96
C GLY A 76 6.80 -12.62 5.68
N TYR A 77 6.07 -13.71 5.83
CA TYR A 77 4.80 -13.75 6.55
C TYR A 77 4.56 -15.10 7.21
N LEU A 78 3.70 -15.10 8.23
CA LEU A 78 3.24 -16.32 8.91
C LEU A 78 1.86 -16.71 8.38
N TYR A 79 1.71 -17.97 7.95
CA TYR A 79 0.42 -18.51 7.56
C TYR A 79 0.28 -19.94 8.04
N LYS A 80 -0.82 -20.24 8.76
CA LYS A 80 -1.10 -21.57 9.33
C LYS A 80 0.09 -22.17 10.12
N GLY A 81 0.78 -21.32 10.91
CA GLY A 81 1.93 -21.72 11.72
C GLY A 81 3.21 -21.96 10.94
N ARG A 82 3.28 -21.61 9.65
CA ARG A 82 4.48 -21.70 8.81
C ARG A 82 4.95 -20.34 8.38
N THR A 83 6.26 -20.14 8.42
CA THR A 83 6.91 -18.94 7.91
C THR A 83 7.20 -19.07 6.42
N TYR A 84 6.91 -18.05 5.68
CA TYR A 84 7.18 -17.94 4.24
C TYR A 84 8.10 -16.75 3.99
N ASN A 85 9.26 -17.01 3.39
CA ASN A 85 10.17 -15.97 2.93
C ASN A 85 9.66 -15.38 1.61
N LEU A 86 9.70 -14.06 1.47
CA LEU A 86 9.21 -13.35 0.28
C LEU A 86 10.32 -12.75 -0.58
N LEU A 87 11.57 -12.74 -0.12
CA LEU A 87 12.64 -11.99 -0.78
C LEU A 87 12.83 -12.37 -2.27
N GLU A 88 12.87 -13.66 -2.58
CA GLU A 88 12.98 -14.12 -3.98
C GLU A 88 11.76 -13.74 -4.82
N ARG A 89 10.55 -13.80 -4.23
CA ARG A 89 9.32 -13.39 -4.93
C ARG A 89 9.33 -11.89 -5.24
N ILE A 90 9.82 -11.08 -4.31
CA ILE A 90 9.94 -9.63 -4.50
C ILE A 90 10.94 -9.33 -5.62
N ASP A 91 12.10 -10.01 -5.63
CA ASP A 91 13.09 -9.89 -6.71
C ASP A 91 12.47 -10.19 -8.08
N GLU A 92 11.62 -11.23 -8.17
CA GLU A 92 10.94 -11.60 -9.41
C GLU A 92 9.87 -10.56 -9.82
N ILE A 93 9.11 -10.03 -8.85
CA ILE A 93 8.13 -8.97 -9.08
C ILE A 93 8.81 -7.71 -9.62
N ILE A 94 9.92 -7.28 -9.02
CA ILE A 94 10.66 -6.07 -9.44
C ILE A 94 11.21 -6.25 -10.85
N ARG A 95 11.77 -7.43 -11.16
CA ARG A 95 12.25 -7.73 -12.52
C ARG A 95 11.14 -7.68 -13.57
N SER A 96 9.92 -8.05 -13.18
CA SER A 96 8.76 -8.10 -14.08
C SER A 96 8.03 -6.76 -14.19
N VAL A 97 7.98 -5.98 -13.11
CA VAL A 97 7.31 -4.66 -13.04
C VAL A 97 8.37 -3.56 -13.00
N ARG A 98 8.94 -3.27 -14.15
CA ARG A 98 10.09 -2.36 -14.30
C ARG A 98 9.84 -0.89 -13.96
N THR A 99 8.61 -0.52 -13.66
CA THR A 99 8.26 0.84 -13.20
C THR A 99 8.57 1.04 -11.71
N ILE A 100 8.84 -0.04 -10.96
CA ILE A 100 9.22 0.06 -9.55
C ILE A 100 10.67 0.60 -9.49
N GLU A 101 10.78 1.82 -9.01
CA GLU A 101 12.06 2.55 -8.87
C GLU A 101 12.68 2.35 -7.48
N LYS A 102 11.83 2.08 -6.48
CA LYS A 102 12.28 1.91 -5.08
C LYS A 102 11.45 0.87 -4.35
N VAL A 103 12.13 0.08 -3.53
CA VAL A 103 11.52 -0.90 -2.62
C VAL A 103 11.74 -0.47 -1.18
N VAL A 104 10.66 -0.43 -0.41
CA VAL A 104 10.68 -0.15 1.02
C VAL A 104 10.21 -1.39 1.76
N ILE A 105 11.10 -1.98 2.56
CA ILE A 105 10.85 -3.26 3.23
C ILE A 105 10.70 -3.08 4.74
N THR A 106 9.68 -3.73 5.31
CA THR A 106 9.52 -3.89 6.75
C THR A 106 10.03 -5.28 7.15
N PRO A 107 11.01 -5.40 8.08
CA PRO A 107 11.52 -6.69 8.56
C PRO A 107 10.51 -7.36 9.51
N TYR A 108 9.37 -7.78 8.96
CA TYR A 108 8.22 -8.31 9.69
C TYR A 108 8.51 -9.66 10.36
N MET A 109 9.34 -10.49 9.72
CA MET A 109 9.80 -11.78 10.25
C MET A 109 11.18 -11.68 10.90
N GLY A 110 11.78 -10.48 10.94
CA GLY A 110 13.08 -10.22 11.53
C GLY A 110 14.24 -10.77 10.71
N MET A 111 14.07 -10.96 9.40
CA MET A 111 15.16 -11.34 8.53
C MET A 111 16.03 -10.11 8.24
N GLU A 112 17.30 -10.18 8.65
CA GLU A 112 18.26 -9.08 8.48
C GLU A 112 18.88 -9.02 7.06
N GLU A 113 18.47 -9.90 6.16
CA GLU A 113 18.99 -9.94 4.80
C GLU A 113 18.58 -8.68 4.03
N LYS A 114 19.53 -7.77 3.86
CA LYS A 114 19.35 -6.51 3.15
C LYS A 114 19.81 -6.65 1.70
N ARG A 115 18.92 -6.41 0.75
CA ARG A 115 19.33 -6.14 -0.64
C ARG A 115 19.92 -4.72 -0.72
N SER A 116 20.98 -4.54 -1.48
CA SER A 116 21.74 -3.29 -1.54
C SER A 116 20.93 -2.07 -2.00
N ASP A 117 19.87 -2.31 -2.74
CA ASP A 117 18.99 -1.31 -3.38
C ASP A 117 17.63 -1.13 -2.68
N TRP A 118 17.38 -1.87 -1.57
CA TRP A 118 16.15 -1.74 -0.78
C TRP A 118 16.39 -0.90 0.46
N MET A 119 15.36 -0.17 0.88
CA MET A 119 15.39 0.66 2.08
C MET A 119 14.50 0.05 3.15
N PHE A 120 14.95 0.03 4.41
CA PHE A 120 14.07 -0.34 5.50
C PHE A 120 13.02 0.75 5.74
N PHE A 121 11.81 0.33 6.12
CA PHE A 121 10.72 1.27 6.41
C PHE A 121 11.12 2.28 7.50
N ASP A 122 11.86 1.84 8.52
CA ASP A 122 12.32 2.70 9.59
C ASP A 122 13.34 3.76 9.14
N ASP A 123 14.06 3.51 8.06
CA ASP A 123 14.98 4.45 7.43
C ASP A 123 14.28 5.32 6.37
N PHE A 124 13.08 4.91 5.90
CA PHE A 124 12.29 5.63 4.90
C PHE A 124 11.49 6.76 5.56
N LYS A 125 12.22 7.74 6.09
CA LYS A 125 11.69 8.90 6.80
C LYS A 125 12.39 10.15 6.30
N ALA A 126 11.62 11.25 6.24
CA ALA A 126 12.14 12.58 5.95
C ALA A 126 11.52 13.57 6.93
N GLY A 127 11.93 14.84 6.83
CA GLY A 127 11.38 15.90 7.67
C GLY A 127 9.85 15.93 7.61
N LYS A 128 9.18 16.18 8.73
CA LYS A 128 7.71 16.14 8.83
C LYS A 128 7.07 17.16 7.89
N THR A 129 6.23 16.68 6.96
CA THR A 129 5.39 17.58 6.17
C THR A 129 4.11 17.92 6.92
N SER A 130 3.73 19.19 6.91
CA SER A 130 2.39 19.64 7.33
C SER A 130 1.46 19.89 6.15
N SER A 131 1.96 19.72 4.93
CA SER A 131 1.26 20.06 3.70
C SER A 131 0.81 18.79 2.97
N TYR A 132 -0.49 18.62 2.84
CA TYR A 132 -1.11 17.58 2.02
C TYR A 132 -1.73 18.17 0.76
N SER A 133 -1.74 17.39 -0.32
CA SER A 133 -2.29 17.82 -1.61
C SER A 133 -3.82 17.96 -1.51
N GLN A 134 -4.34 19.09 -1.95
CA GLN A 134 -5.78 19.26 -2.13
C GLN A 134 -6.16 18.72 -3.51
N THR A 135 -7.04 17.74 -3.53
CA THR A 135 -7.49 17.08 -4.76
C THR A 135 -9.00 17.21 -4.94
N PRO A 136 -9.50 17.22 -6.19
CA PRO A 136 -10.94 17.18 -6.44
C PRO A 136 -11.60 15.93 -5.82
N PHE A 137 -12.88 15.99 -5.54
CA PHE A 137 -13.64 14.88 -4.95
C PHE A 137 -13.50 13.57 -5.73
N ASN A 138 -13.52 13.64 -7.03
CA ASN A 138 -13.43 12.50 -7.94
C ASN A 138 -12.00 12.09 -8.31
N HIS A 139 -10.99 12.68 -7.64
CA HIS A 139 -9.60 12.31 -7.86
C HIS A 139 -9.36 10.83 -7.49
N PRO A 140 -8.67 10.05 -8.34
CA PRO A 140 -8.32 8.66 -8.03
C PRO A 140 -7.55 8.54 -6.71
N GLY A 141 -8.04 7.73 -5.77
CA GLY A 141 -7.34 7.45 -4.52
C GLY A 141 -6.87 6.01 -4.43
N PHE A 142 -7.67 5.09 -4.97
CA PHE A 142 -7.39 3.66 -4.85
C PHE A 142 -7.54 2.95 -6.18
N ILE A 143 -6.67 1.95 -6.41
CA ILE A 143 -6.88 0.94 -7.45
C ILE A 143 -6.99 -0.41 -6.77
N MET A 144 -8.16 -1.02 -6.93
CA MET A 144 -8.47 -2.37 -6.46
C MET A 144 -8.63 -3.32 -7.64
N PHE A 145 -8.57 -4.61 -7.37
CA PHE A 145 -8.70 -5.61 -8.41
C PHE A 145 -9.83 -6.58 -8.10
N SER A 146 -10.72 -6.78 -9.06
CA SER A 146 -11.68 -7.88 -8.97
C SER A 146 -11.07 -9.16 -9.56
N SER A 147 -11.48 -10.30 -9.00
CA SER A 147 -11.21 -11.60 -9.61
C SER A 147 -11.98 -11.66 -10.93
N GLY A 148 -11.29 -11.47 -12.06
CA GLY A 148 -11.91 -11.70 -13.36
C GLY A 148 -12.27 -13.18 -13.50
N THR A 149 -13.50 -13.49 -13.87
CA THR A 149 -13.95 -14.88 -14.09
C THR A 149 -13.32 -15.51 -15.34
N THR A 150 -12.70 -14.74 -16.21
CA THR A 150 -12.21 -15.17 -17.52
C THR A 150 -10.93 -14.47 -17.99
N GLY A 151 -9.98 -14.17 -17.11
CA GLY A 151 -8.73 -13.53 -17.56
C GLY A 151 -7.99 -12.75 -16.48
N LYS A 152 -7.20 -11.77 -16.89
CA LYS A 152 -6.45 -10.91 -15.96
C LYS A 152 -7.39 -10.15 -15.03
N PRO A 153 -6.96 -9.90 -13.78
CA PRO A 153 -7.72 -9.08 -12.83
C PRO A 153 -8.10 -7.73 -13.44
N LYS A 154 -9.33 -7.29 -13.20
CA LYS A 154 -9.80 -5.97 -13.70
C LYS A 154 -9.49 -4.88 -12.68
N CYS A 155 -8.84 -3.80 -13.12
CA CYS A 155 -8.62 -2.61 -12.31
C CYS A 155 -9.94 -1.88 -12.04
N MET A 156 -10.20 -1.58 -10.78
CA MET A 156 -11.31 -0.74 -10.33
C MET A 156 -10.71 0.50 -9.67
N VAL A 157 -10.85 1.63 -10.33
CA VAL A 157 -10.39 2.92 -9.80
C VAL A 157 -11.48 3.53 -8.94
N GLN A 158 -11.15 3.86 -7.70
CA GLN A 158 -12.06 4.49 -6.76
C GLN A 158 -11.55 5.88 -6.39
N SER A 159 -12.45 6.86 -6.37
CA SER A 159 -12.10 8.22 -5.96
C SER A 159 -11.91 8.33 -4.45
N ALA A 160 -10.96 9.15 -4.02
CA ALA A 160 -10.69 9.39 -2.61
C ALA A 160 -11.92 9.93 -1.87
N GLY A 161 -12.63 10.88 -2.46
CA GLY A 161 -13.85 11.43 -1.88
C GLY A 161 -15.00 10.43 -1.82
N GLY A 162 -15.17 9.60 -2.85
CA GLY A 162 -16.18 8.55 -2.89
C GLY A 162 -15.96 7.49 -1.80
N VAL A 163 -14.72 7.01 -1.64
CA VAL A 163 -14.36 6.07 -0.57
C VAL A 163 -14.61 6.69 0.81
N LEU A 164 -14.18 7.94 1.02
CA LEU A 164 -14.38 8.63 2.30
C LEU A 164 -15.85 8.75 2.67
N ILE A 165 -16.71 9.21 1.74
CA ILE A 165 -18.15 9.34 2.00
C ILE A 165 -18.79 7.98 2.25
N ASN A 166 -18.42 6.96 1.49
CA ASN A 166 -18.96 5.62 1.72
C ASN A 166 -18.59 5.09 3.10
N HIS A 167 -17.34 5.26 3.54
CA HIS A 167 -16.91 4.85 4.88
C HIS A 167 -17.64 5.65 5.98
N LEU A 168 -17.76 6.96 5.82
CA LEU A 168 -18.52 7.80 6.78
C LEU A 168 -19.98 7.36 6.88
N LYS A 169 -20.61 7.08 5.77
CA LYS A 169 -21.98 6.55 5.74
C LYS A 169 -22.08 5.24 6.53
N GLU A 170 -21.20 4.28 6.27
CA GLU A 170 -21.20 2.99 6.98
C GLU A 170 -20.99 3.19 8.49
N HIS A 171 -19.97 3.96 8.86
CA HIS A 171 -19.60 4.13 10.27
C HIS A 171 -20.65 4.93 11.05
N ILE A 172 -21.20 5.99 10.47
CA ILE A 172 -22.12 6.88 11.19
C ILE A 172 -23.55 6.37 11.12
N LEU A 173 -24.04 6.00 9.91
CA LEU A 173 -25.46 5.72 9.71
C LEU A 173 -25.83 4.26 9.93
N HIS A 174 -24.94 3.32 9.61
CA HIS A 174 -25.27 1.89 9.71
C HIS A 174 -24.74 1.24 10.99
N ILE A 175 -23.59 1.69 11.49
CA ILE A 175 -22.94 1.08 12.68
C ILE A 175 -23.07 1.97 13.91
N ASP A 176 -23.36 3.27 13.73
CA ASP A 176 -23.38 4.29 14.81
C ASP A 176 -22.08 4.33 15.63
N LEU A 177 -20.94 4.19 14.93
CA LEU A 177 -19.61 4.12 15.52
C LEU A 177 -19.27 5.41 16.27
N LYS A 178 -18.84 5.28 17.51
CA LYS A 178 -18.42 6.41 18.37
C LYS A 178 -16.89 6.45 18.51
N PRO A 179 -16.31 7.59 18.94
CA PRO A 179 -14.85 7.73 19.07
C PRO A 179 -14.17 6.73 20.01
N ASN A 180 -14.90 6.15 20.96
CA ASN A 180 -14.39 5.20 21.94
C ASN A 180 -14.67 3.73 21.58
N ASP A 181 -15.34 3.49 20.45
CA ASP A 181 -15.65 2.13 20.01
C ASP A 181 -14.44 1.49 19.36
N VAL A 182 -14.34 0.18 19.50
CA VAL A 182 -13.37 -0.66 18.82
C VAL A 182 -14.11 -1.52 17.82
N ILE A 183 -13.75 -1.37 16.54
CA ILE A 183 -14.34 -2.16 15.45
C ILE A 183 -13.31 -3.12 14.87
N THR A 184 -13.75 -4.34 14.59
CA THR A 184 -12.98 -5.30 13.82
C THR A 184 -13.87 -5.98 12.79
N PHE A 185 -13.29 -6.33 11.66
CA PHE A 185 -13.98 -7.09 10.62
C PHE A 185 -13.07 -8.20 10.12
N ILE A 186 -13.48 -9.44 10.35
CA ILE A 186 -12.71 -10.61 9.92
C ILE A 186 -13.13 -10.93 8.48
N THR A 187 -12.19 -10.76 7.57
CA THR A 187 -12.39 -11.04 6.14
C THR A 187 -11.19 -11.75 5.55
N SER A 188 -11.39 -12.48 4.47
CA SER A 188 -10.33 -13.14 3.69
C SER A 188 -10.02 -12.31 2.45
#